data_19ff60feb7383e8ed4d4f6fa8f210ba2
#
_entry.id   19ff60feb7383e8ed4d4f6fa8f210ba2
#
_cell.length_a   1.000
_cell.length_b   1.000
_cell.length_c   1.000
_cell.angle_alpha   90.00
_cell.angle_beta   90.00
_cell.angle_gamma   90.00
#
_symmetry.space_group_name_H-M   'P 1'
#
loop_
_entity.id
_entity.type
_entity.pdbx_description
1 polymer ?
#
loop_
_entity_poly.entity_id
_entity_poly.type
_entity_poly.pdbx_seq_one_letter_code
_entity_poly.pdbx_strand_id
1 'polypeptide(L)'
;MKQEKTERLTCARIPTDVGQFQLCLFENNHDGKEHLALVMGDVAGQERVLVRVHSECFTGDVLGSRRCDCGEQLNRAMQLIATEGRGIIIYLRQEGRGIGLLNKLRAYNLQDEGYDTVEANLMLGHQADERDYTAAALMLQSLSVRSLRLITNNPAKIESLQALGVEVADRIPLQPQITADNAGYLATKVQRMRHLLDLNGWVNGNGRHALTAETTQNGWQPKQRPTITLSYAQSLDGSITARRGQPLALSGPESMTMTHQLRADHDAILVGIGTVLADDPSLRVRLVNGRDPQPIILDSQLRFPLEAKMLNNPRPPWIAAVDPIDPARRKALVAAGAQILAVPPNQQGQVD
;
A
#
# COMPACT_ATOMS: atom_id res chain seq x y z
N MET A 1 -31.09 15.56 -13.68
CA MET A 1 -29.89 15.10 -12.93
C MET A 1 -30.20 13.68 -12.45
N LYS A 2 -29.31 12.70 -12.71
CA LYS A 2 -29.49 11.35 -12.14
C LYS A 2 -29.25 11.48 -10.64
N GLN A 3 -30.16 10.93 -9.84
CA GLN A 3 -30.02 10.88 -8.39
C GLN A 3 -28.83 9.96 -8.06
N GLU A 4 -27.86 10.48 -7.30
CA GLU A 4 -26.73 9.69 -6.82
C GLU A 4 -27.22 8.62 -5.87
N LYS A 5 -26.77 7.39 -6.09
CA LYS A 5 -27.19 6.21 -5.32
C LYS A 5 -25.99 5.34 -5.03
N THR A 6 -26.03 4.69 -3.87
CA THR A 6 -25.15 3.58 -3.53
C THR A 6 -25.98 2.36 -3.18
N GLU A 7 -25.48 1.20 -3.54
CA GLU A 7 -26.10 -0.10 -3.26
C GLU A 7 -25.12 -0.99 -2.52
N ARG A 8 -25.59 -1.61 -1.43
CA ARG A 8 -24.83 -2.62 -0.72
C ARG A 8 -25.02 -3.96 -1.38
N LEU A 9 -23.98 -4.45 -2.07
CA LEU A 9 -24.05 -5.68 -2.85
C LEU A 9 -24.04 -6.93 -1.97
N THR A 10 -23.09 -7.00 -1.03
CA THR A 10 -22.91 -8.15 -0.15
C THR A 10 -22.14 -7.78 1.10
N CYS A 11 -22.25 -8.61 2.15
CA CYS A 11 -21.40 -8.52 3.34
C CYS A 11 -20.89 -9.90 3.73
N ALA A 12 -19.67 -9.96 4.22
CA ALA A 12 -19.06 -11.16 4.74
C ALA A 12 -18.41 -10.91 6.11
N ARG A 13 -18.40 -11.92 6.95
CA ARG A 13 -17.74 -11.90 8.24
C ARG A 13 -16.22 -12.01 8.05
N ILE A 14 -15.48 -11.04 8.57
CA ILE A 14 -14.01 -11.00 8.52
C ILE A 14 -13.46 -10.98 9.95
N PRO A 15 -12.92 -12.10 10.44
CA PRO A 15 -12.16 -12.11 11.68
C PRO A 15 -10.80 -11.44 11.46
N THR A 16 -10.40 -10.58 12.39
CA THR A 16 -9.11 -9.88 12.40
C THR A 16 -8.45 -10.00 13.78
N ASP A 17 -7.18 -9.64 13.90
CA ASP A 17 -6.45 -9.68 15.17
C ASP A 17 -7.07 -8.78 16.25
N VAL A 18 -7.81 -7.74 15.85
CA VAL A 18 -8.45 -6.79 16.78
C VAL A 18 -9.92 -7.06 17.02
N GLY A 19 -10.54 -7.96 16.27
CA GLY A 19 -11.96 -8.32 16.44
C GLY A 19 -12.62 -8.77 15.15
N GLN A 20 -13.91 -9.04 15.22
CA GLN A 20 -14.71 -9.53 14.10
C GLN A 20 -15.52 -8.39 13.47
N PHE A 21 -15.27 -8.13 12.19
CA PHE A 21 -16.01 -7.14 11.40
C PHE A 21 -16.91 -7.82 10.38
N GLN A 22 -17.93 -7.09 9.94
CA GLN A 22 -18.66 -7.36 8.70
C GLN A 22 -18.07 -6.47 7.61
N LEU A 23 -17.45 -7.04 6.60
CA LEU A 23 -16.98 -6.33 5.42
C LEU A 23 -18.10 -6.30 4.39
N CYS A 24 -18.58 -5.12 4.09
CA CYS A 24 -19.64 -4.88 3.13
C CYS A 24 -19.08 -4.19 1.88
N LEU A 25 -19.42 -4.73 0.71
CA LEU A 25 -19.09 -4.14 -0.57
C LEU A 25 -20.24 -3.25 -1.05
N PHE A 26 -19.88 -2.05 -1.52
CA PHE A 26 -20.80 -1.07 -2.06
C PHE A 26 -20.43 -0.68 -3.47
N GLU A 27 -21.40 -0.67 -4.36
CA GLU A 27 -21.32 -0.05 -5.67
C GLU A 27 -22.07 1.29 -5.64
N ASN A 28 -21.62 2.26 -6.43
CA ASN A 28 -22.29 3.55 -6.57
C ASN A 28 -22.24 4.04 -8.02
N ASN A 29 -23.17 4.93 -8.36
CA ASN A 29 -23.24 5.54 -9.69
C ASN A 29 -22.56 6.92 -9.75
N HIS A 30 -21.91 7.35 -8.68
CA HIS A 30 -21.22 8.63 -8.59
C HIS A 30 -19.84 8.57 -9.29
N ASP A 31 -18.98 7.63 -8.87
CA ASP A 31 -17.63 7.46 -9.42
C ASP A 31 -17.40 6.08 -10.08
N GLY A 32 -18.40 5.20 -10.05
CA GLY A 32 -18.36 3.87 -10.65
C GLY A 32 -17.37 2.91 -9.99
N LYS A 33 -16.92 3.21 -8.77
CA LYS A 33 -15.98 2.37 -8.01
C LYS A 33 -16.70 1.56 -6.96
N GLU A 34 -16.13 0.43 -6.65
CA GLU A 34 -16.53 -0.38 -5.50
C GLU A 34 -15.85 0.14 -4.25
N HIS A 35 -16.64 0.54 -3.25
CA HIS A 35 -16.15 0.97 -1.94
C HIS A 35 -16.48 -0.06 -0.88
N LEU A 36 -15.80 0.01 0.25
CA LEU A 36 -15.91 -0.98 1.31
C LEU A 36 -16.33 -0.33 2.64
N ALA A 37 -17.15 -1.03 3.42
CA ALA A 37 -17.39 -0.68 4.82
C ALA A 37 -17.05 -1.88 5.72
N LEU A 38 -16.20 -1.66 6.72
CA LEU A 38 -16.01 -2.60 7.81
C LEU A 38 -16.89 -2.16 8.96
N VAL A 39 -17.88 -2.96 9.31
CA VAL A 39 -18.88 -2.65 10.33
C VAL A 39 -18.71 -3.58 11.52
N MET A 40 -18.70 -3.02 12.72
CA MET A 40 -18.74 -3.78 13.98
C MET A 40 -19.96 -3.36 14.79
N GLY A 41 -20.65 -4.33 15.35
CA GLY A 41 -21.85 -4.11 16.17
C GLY A 41 -23.06 -3.61 15.37
N ASP A 42 -24.13 -3.27 16.08
CA ASP A 42 -25.34 -2.71 15.47
C ASP A 42 -25.20 -1.19 15.34
N VAL A 43 -25.23 -0.69 14.11
CA VAL A 43 -25.03 0.74 13.77
C VAL A 43 -26.29 1.39 13.20
N ALA A 44 -27.28 0.58 12.77
CA ALA A 44 -28.48 1.08 12.12
C ALA A 44 -29.39 1.86 13.10
N GLY A 45 -29.77 3.07 12.71
CA GLY A 45 -30.60 3.96 13.55
C GLY A 45 -29.87 4.54 14.77
N GLN A 46 -28.55 4.29 14.89
CA GLN A 46 -27.78 4.74 16.04
C GLN A 46 -27.23 6.15 15.85
N GLU A 47 -27.05 6.84 16.97
CA GLU A 47 -26.41 8.14 17.08
C GLU A 47 -24.98 8.00 17.61
N ARG A 48 -24.13 8.99 17.29
CA ARG A 48 -22.76 9.08 17.79
C ARG A 48 -21.91 7.83 17.49
N VAL A 49 -22.17 7.16 16.36
CA VAL A 49 -21.43 5.99 15.93
C VAL A 49 -19.96 6.38 15.67
N LEU A 50 -19.02 5.60 16.14
CA LEU A 50 -17.60 5.83 15.87
C LEU A 50 -17.27 5.47 14.42
N VAL A 51 -16.82 6.46 13.63
CA VAL A 51 -16.60 6.28 12.18
C VAL A 51 -15.22 6.77 11.77
N ARG A 52 -14.53 5.97 10.95
CA ARG A 52 -13.37 6.40 10.17
C ARG A 52 -13.72 6.37 8.69
N VAL A 53 -13.56 7.50 8.00
CA VAL A 53 -13.52 7.53 6.54
C VAL A 53 -12.06 7.48 6.13
N HIS A 54 -11.65 6.38 5.55
CA HIS A 54 -10.28 6.08 5.11
C HIS A 54 -10.20 6.09 3.59
N SER A 55 -9.29 6.89 3.03
CA SER A 55 -8.98 6.84 1.61
C SER A 55 -7.86 5.83 1.40
N GLU A 56 -8.03 4.93 0.46
CA GLU A 56 -7.07 3.89 0.09
C GLU A 56 -5.65 4.44 0.00
N CYS A 57 -4.73 3.71 0.59
CA CYS A 57 -3.30 3.96 0.49
C CYS A 57 -2.58 2.61 0.41
N PHE A 58 -2.49 2.04 -0.77
CA PHE A 58 -1.90 0.72 -0.97
C PHE A 58 -0.53 0.57 -0.30
N THR A 59 0.34 1.57 -0.47
CA THR A 59 1.69 1.52 0.10
C THR A 59 1.68 1.53 1.63
N GLY A 60 0.77 2.28 2.27
CA GLY A 60 0.64 2.34 3.73
C GLY A 60 -0.17 1.20 4.31
N ASP A 61 -1.33 0.90 3.70
CA ASP A 61 -2.30 -0.04 4.25
C ASP A 61 -1.88 -1.49 4.07
N VAL A 62 -1.22 -1.81 2.94
CA VAL A 62 -0.84 -3.19 2.56
C VAL A 62 0.65 -3.45 2.75
N LEU A 63 1.52 -2.50 2.33
CA LEU A 63 2.98 -2.70 2.36
C LEU A 63 3.64 -2.18 3.64
N GLY A 64 2.88 -1.51 4.52
CA GLY A 64 3.44 -0.94 5.75
C GLY A 64 4.46 0.17 5.49
N SER A 65 4.31 0.94 4.40
CA SER A 65 5.22 2.02 4.03
C SER A 65 5.35 3.04 5.16
N ARG A 66 6.58 3.38 5.52
CA ARG A 66 6.89 4.39 6.53
C ARG A 66 6.88 5.83 6.00
N ARG A 67 6.68 6.03 4.69
CA ARG A 67 6.53 7.37 4.09
C ARG A 67 5.27 8.11 4.50
N CYS A 68 4.25 7.40 5.00
CA CYS A 68 2.99 7.94 5.45
C CYS A 68 2.54 7.27 6.74
N ASP A 69 1.47 7.79 7.33
CA ASP A 69 0.83 7.28 8.54
C ASP A 69 -0.47 6.49 8.27
N CYS A 70 -0.75 6.14 6.99
CA CYS A 70 -2.05 5.60 6.59
C CYS A 70 -2.35 4.24 7.22
N GLY A 71 -1.45 3.27 7.10
CA GLY A 71 -1.63 1.93 7.67
C GLY A 71 -1.75 1.98 9.20
N GLU A 72 -0.94 2.80 9.88
CA GLU A 72 -1.08 3.02 11.32
C GLU A 72 -2.46 3.58 11.67
N GLN A 73 -2.93 4.59 10.94
CA GLN A 73 -4.25 5.19 11.16
C GLN A 73 -5.38 4.20 10.96
N LEU A 74 -5.30 3.33 9.96
CA LEU A 74 -6.28 2.28 9.71
C LEU A 74 -6.32 1.30 10.89
N ASN A 75 -5.18 0.76 11.28
CA ASN A 75 -5.07 -0.19 12.39
C ASN A 75 -5.56 0.40 13.71
N ARG A 76 -5.18 1.63 14.04
CA ARG A 76 -5.66 2.30 15.27
C ARG A 76 -7.15 2.58 15.24
N ALA A 77 -7.71 2.94 14.09
CA ALA A 77 -9.16 3.10 13.95
C ALA A 77 -9.90 1.78 14.17
N MET A 78 -9.39 0.67 13.64
CA MET A 78 -9.94 -0.67 13.90
C MET A 78 -9.88 -1.01 15.40
N GLN A 79 -8.77 -0.75 16.06
CA GLN A 79 -8.62 -0.98 17.51
C GLN A 79 -9.61 -0.16 18.34
N LEU A 80 -9.78 1.15 18.03
CA LEU A 80 -10.73 2.02 18.72
C LEU A 80 -12.17 1.52 18.57
N ILE A 81 -12.56 1.13 17.36
CA ILE A 81 -13.89 0.57 17.08
C ILE A 81 -14.08 -0.77 17.81
N ALA A 82 -13.06 -1.63 17.82
CA ALA A 82 -13.12 -2.90 18.52
C ALA A 82 -13.23 -2.73 20.05
N THR A 83 -12.53 -1.75 20.62
CA THR A 83 -12.61 -1.41 22.04
C THR A 83 -14.01 -0.88 22.41
N GLU A 84 -14.63 -0.09 21.53
CA GLU A 84 -15.99 0.40 21.73
C GLU A 84 -17.07 -0.67 21.47
N GLY A 85 -16.72 -1.72 20.72
CA GLY A 85 -17.63 -2.80 20.32
C GLY A 85 -18.62 -2.40 19.21
N ARG A 86 -18.55 -1.15 18.71
CA ARG A 86 -19.45 -0.62 17.68
C ARG A 86 -18.78 0.49 16.88
N GLY A 87 -18.87 0.39 15.55
CA GLY A 87 -18.39 1.45 14.68
C GLY A 87 -18.20 1.00 13.23
N ILE A 88 -17.71 1.93 12.41
CA ILE A 88 -17.59 1.74 10.96
C ILE A 88 -16.27 2.30 10.46
N ILE A 89 -15.61 1.55 9.57
CA ILE A 89 -14.59 2.11 8.69
C ILE A 89 -15.17 2.14 7.28
N ILE A 90 -15.33 3.32 6.71
CA ILE A 90 -15.60 3.51 5.28
C ILE A 90 -14.26 3.56 4.58
N TYR A 91 -13.99 2.60 3.71
CA TYR A 91 -12.75 2.51 2.94
C TYR A 91 -13.03 2.89 1.49
N LEU A 92 -12.59 4.09 1.12
CA LEU A 92 -12.82 4.66 -0.21
C LEU A 92 -11.69 4.30 -1.16
N ARG A 93 -12.03 3.75 -2.32
CA ARG A 93 -11.08 3.42 -3.40
C ARG A 93 -10.63 4.66 -4.16
N GLN A 94 -9.92 5.57 -3.45
CA GLN A 94 -9.41 6.84 -3.98
C GLN A 94 -7.93 7.03 -3.60
N GLU A 95 -7.09 6.17 -4.17
CA GLU A 95 -5.65 6.13 -3.98
C GLU A 95 -4.98 7.47 -4.30
N GLY A 96 -3.94 7.81 -3.54
CA GLY A 96 -3.12 9.00 -3.80
C GLY A 96 -3.89 10.32 -3.68
N ARG A 97 -4.93 10.42 -2.84
CA ARG A 97 -5.85 11.56 -2.73
C ARG A 97 -6.70 11.80 -4.00
N GLY A 98 -7.03 10.72 -4.70
CA GLY A 98 -7.83 10.77 -5.94
C GLY A 98 -7.01 10.65 -7.23
N ILE A 99 -5.70 10.92 -7.21
CA ILE A 99 -4.84 10.92 -8.40
C ILE A 99 -4.41 9.53 -8.88
N GLY A 100 -4.72 8.49 -8.10
CA GLY A 100 -4.38 7.10 -8.39
C GLY A 100 -2.93 6.71 -8.04
N LEU A 101 -2.67 5.40 -8.01
CA LEU A 101 -1.38 4.86 -7.59
C LEU A 101 -0.22 5.29 -8.48
N LEU A 102 -0.42 5.32 -9.80
CA LEU A 102 0.63 5.72 -10.75
C LEU A 102 1.16 7.12 -10.45
N ASN A 103 0.27 8.10 -10.33
CA ASN A 103 0.67 9.48 -10.08
C ASN A 103 1.20 9.67 -8.66
N LYS A 104 0.69 8.91 -7.68
CA LYS A 104 1.26 8.87 -6.33
C LYS A 104 2.72 8.40 -6.35
N LEU A 105 3.07 7.37 -7.10
CA LEU A 105 4.46 6.90 -7.20
C LEU A 105 5.35 7.91 -7.91
N ARG A 106 4.83 8.58 -8.95
CA ARG A 106 5.53 9.71 -9.59
C ARG A 106 5.76 10.87 -8.62
N ALA A 107 4.74 11.19 -7.81
CA ALA A 107 4.87 12.20 -6.76
C ALA A 107 5.92 11.81 -5.71
N TYR A 108 6.04 10.54 -5.35
CA TYR A 108 7.09 10.05 -4.46
C TYR A 108 8.50 10.28 -5.03
N ASN A 109 8.69 10.06 -6.34
CA ASN A 109 9.97 10.35 -7.00
C ASN A 109 10.31 11.86 -6.93
N LEU A 110 9.35 12.73 -7.20
CA LEU A 110 9.54 14.18 -7.04
C LEU A 110 9.83 14.57 -5.59
N GLN A 111 9.21 13.92 -4.61
CA GLN A 111 9.52 14.15 -3.20
C GLN A 111 10.96 13.73 -2.84
N ASP A 112 11.49 12.67 -3.45
CA ASP A 112 12.89 12.27 -3.28
C ASP A 112 13.87 13.30 -3.91
N GLU A 113 13.40 14.10 -4.87
CA GLU A 113 14.10 15.25 -5.44
C GLU A 113 13.98 16.52 -4.59
N GLY A 114 13.16 16.50 -3.51
CA GLY A 114 13.04 17.58 -2.52
C GLY A 114 11.76 18.39 -2.60
N TYR A 115 10.81 18.04 -3.49
CA TYR A 115 9.50 18.69 -3.54
C TYR A 115 8.60 18.20 -2.39
N ASP A 116 7.70 19.06 -1.91
CA ASP A 116 6.68 18.61 -0.96
C ASP A 116 5.54 17.88 -1.68
N THR A 117 4.62 17.24 -0.89
CA THR A 117 3.52 16.45 -1.46
C THR A 117 2.57 17.29 -2.32
N VAL A 118 2.37 18.57 -1.98
CA VAL A 118 1.48 19.48 -2.72
C VAL A 118 2.15 19.92 -4.01
N GLU A 119 3.42 20.31 -3.94
CA GLU A 119 4.23 20.70 -5.10
C GLU A 119 4.34 19.55 -6.11
N ALA A 120 4.63 18.34 -5.64
CA ALA A 120 4.71 17.15 -6.48
C ALA A 120 3.39 16.87 -7.23
N ASN A 121 2.23 17.02 -6.57
CA ASN A 121 0.93 16.85 -7.22
C ASN A 121 0.68 17.94 -8.27
N LEU A 122 0.97 19.20 -7.95
CA LEU A 122 0.81 20.31 -8.89
C LEU A 122 1.70 20.16 -10.13
N MET A 123 2.95 19.72 -9.98
CA MET A 123 3.86 19.44 -11.09
C MET A 123 3.36 18.32 -12.01
N LEU A 124 2.59 17.37 -11.47
CA LEU A 124 1.96 16.30 -12.25
C LEU A 124 0.62 16.71 -12.87
N GLY A 125 0.21 17.99 -12.72
CA GLY A 125 -1.04 18.53 -13.28
C GLY A 125 -2.28 18.21 -12.44
N HIS A 126 -2.12 17.79 -11.18
CA HIS A 126 -3.19 17.48 -10.25
C HIS A 126 -3.40 18.61 -9.23
N GLN A 127 -4.55 18.59 -8.55
CA GLN A 127 -4.78 19.45 -7.39
C GLN A 127 -4.07 18.89 -6.14
N ALA A 128 -3.95 19.71 -5.11
CA ALA A 128 -3.38 19.31 -3.84
C ALA A 128 -4.19 18.16 -3.16
N ASP A 129 -5.50 18.15 -3.39
CA ASP A 129 -6.43 17.15 -2.86
C ASP A 129 -7.63 17.03 -3.81
N GLU A 130 -7.81 15.87 -4.45
CA GLU A 130 -8.91 15.56 -5.36
C GLU A 130 -9.91 14.56 -4.76
N ARG A 131 -9.85 14.36 -3.42
CA ARG A 131 -10.76 13.43 -2.75
C ARG A 131 -12.20 13.93 -2.75
N ASP A 132 -13.10 13.01 -3.01
CA ASP A 132 -14.54 13.20 -2.90
C ASP A 132 -15.09 12.32 -1.77
N TYR A 133 -16.02 12.83 -1.02
CA TYR A 133 -16.64 12.12 0.11
C TYR A 133 -18.11 11.79 -0.12
N THR A 134 -18.65 12.03 -1.31
CA THR A 134 -20.05 11.72 -1.69
C THR A 134 -20.36 10.23 -1.49
N ALA A 135 -19.48 9.35 -1.97
CA ALA A 135 -19.65 7.91 -1.76
C ALA A 135 -19.71 7.54 -0.26
N ALA A 136 -18.88 8.18 0.58
CA ALA A 136 -18.91 7.93 2.03
C ALA A 136 -20.25 8.37 2.65
N ALA A 137 -20.76 9.53 2.28
CA ALA A 137 -22.05 10.03 2.76
C ALA A 137 -23.20 9.09 2.37
N LEU A 138 -23.24 8.67 1.11
CA LEU A 138 -24.24 7.72 0.60
C LEU A 138 -24.16 6.36 1.31
N MET A 139 -22.95 5.84 1.58
CA MET A 139 -22.75 4.59 2.32
C MET A 139 -23.23 4.69 3.76
N LEU A 140 -22.93 5.80 4.47
CA LEU A 140 -23.40 6.05 5.83
C LEU A 140 -24.94 6.15 5.89
N GLN A 141 -25.55 6.80 4.90
CA GLN A 141 -27.01 6.83 4.74
C GLN A 141 -27.60 5.44 4.51
N SER A 142 -26.99 4.64 3.62
CA SER A 142 -27.39 3.25 3.37
C SER A 142 -27.28 2.35 4.61
N LEU A 143 -26.31 2.63 5.50
CA LEU A 143 -26.14 1.97 6.79
C LEU A 143 -27.08 2.54 7.88
N SER A 144 -27.91 3.52 7.54
CA SER A 144 -28.89 4.17 8.43
C SER A 144 -28.26 4.78 9.69
N VAL A 145 -27.05 5.31 9.61
CA VAL A 145 -26.39 6.00 10.73
C VAL A 145 -27.01 7.38 10.90
N ARG A 146 -27.45 7.72 12.13
CA ARG A 146 -28.07 9.02 12.40
C ARG A 146 -27.06 10.13 12.61
N SER A 147 -26.08 9.90 13.47
CA SER A 147 -24.97 10.83 13.69
C SER A 147 -23.70 10.06 14.02
N LEU A 148 -22.54 10.70 13.85
CA LEU A 148 -21.27 10.04 14.05
C LEU A 148 -20.24 10.87 14.84
N ARG A 149 -19.30 10.16 15.46
CA ARG A 149 -18.03 10.70 15.96
C ARG A 149 -16.96 10.32 14.96
N LEU A 150 -16.39 11.32 14.30
CA LEU A 150 -15.47 11.09 13.18
C LEU A 150 -14.02 11.01 13.66
N ILE A 151 -13.38 9.86 13.43
CA ILE A 151 -11.94 9.67 13.68
C ILE A 151 -11.19 10.37 12.55
N THR A 152 -10.72 11.60 12.79
CA THR A 152 -9.99 12.39 11.79
C THR A 152 -9.15 13.49 12.42
N ASN A 153 -8.07 13.88 11.72
CA ASN A 153 -7.30 15.09 11.99
C ASN A 153 -7.48 16.14 10.87
N ASN A 154 -8.30 15.84 9.85
CA ASN A 154 -8.54 16.74 8.72
C ASN A 154 -9.86 17.50 8.89
N PRO A 155 -9.86 18.82 9.16
CA PRO A 155 -11.07 19.62 9.25
C PRO A 155 -11.88 19.63 7.96
N ALA A 156 -11.23 19.70 6.80
CA ALA A 156 -11.91 19.69 5.50
C ALA A 156 -12.76 18.44 5.28
N LYS A 157 -12.37 17.30 5.87
CA LYS A 157 -13.18 16.08 5.81
C LYS A 157 -14.50 16.22 6.58
N ILE A 158 -14.47 16.90 7.73
CA ILE A 158 -15.67 17.19 8.53
C ILE A 158 -16.58 18.12 7.74
N GLU A 159 -16.03 19.23 7.24
CA GLU A 159 -16.74 20.24 6.46
C GLU A 159 -17.42 19.60 5.22
N SER A 160 -16.70 18.73 4.48
CA SER A 160 -17.24 18.04 3.32
C SER A 160 -18.39 17.09 3.65
N LEU A 161 -18.24 16.26 4.71
CA LEU A 161 -19.29 15.33 5.11
C LEU A 161 -20.54 16.06 5.62
N GLN A 162 -20.37 17.16 6.38
CA GLN A 162 -21.48 18.00 6.84
C GLN A 162 -22.21 18.68 5.66
N ALA A 163 -21.47 19.19 4.65
CA ALA A 163 -22.06 19.73 3.43
C ALA A 163 -22.88 18.69 2.64
N LEU A 164 -22.54 17.40 2.76
CA LEU A 164 -23.27 16.27 2.18
C LEU A 164 -24.41 15.75 3.08
N GLY A 165 -24.75 16.47 4.17
CA GLY A 165 -25.87 16.14 5.06
C GLY A 165 -25.55 15.08 6.13
N VAL A 166 -24.28 14.74 6.35
CA VAL A 166 -23.88 13.81 7.42
C VAL A 166 -23.78 14.57 8.74
N GLU A 167 -24.48 14.13 9.77
CA GLU A 167 -24.39 14.73 11.11
C GLU A 167 -23.13 14.25 11.83
N VAL A 168 -22.12 15.14 11.93
CA VAL A 168 -20.88 14.90 12.66
C VAL A 168 -20.98 15.54 14.05
N ALA A 169 -21.29 14.72 15.07
CA ALA A 169 -21.44 15.18 16.45
C ALA A 169 -20.13 15.55 17.14
N ASP A 170 -19.06 14.78 16.86
CA ASP A 170 -17.73 15.01 17.44
C ASP A 170 -16.60 14.60 16.51
N ARG A 171 -15.42 15.17 16.78
CA ARG A 171 -14.15 14.73 16.21
C ARG A 171 -13.35 13.91 17.22
N ILE A 172 -12.89 12.74 16.83
CA ILE A 172 -11.94 11.93 17.60
C ILE A 172 -10.55 12.08 16.96
N PRO A 173 -9.57 12.67 17.66
CA PRO A 173 -8.23 12.85 17.16
C PRO A 173 -7.48 11.52 17.09
N LEU A 174 -6.59 11.39 16.10
CA LEU A 174 -5.72 10.23 15.96
C LEU A 174 -4.28 10.70 15.78
N GLN A 175 -3.49 10.70 16.83
CA GLN A 175 -2.09 11.12 16.77
C GLN A 175 -1.25 10.01 16.11
N PRO A 176 -0.57 10.28 14.97
CA PRO A 176 0.32 9.34 14.35
C PRO A 176 1.64 9.23 15.13
N GLN A 177 2.33 8.10 14.98
CA GLN A 177 3.72 7.99 15.39
C GLN A 177 4.59 8.74 14.38
N ILE A 178 5.38 9.71 14.87
CA ILE A 178 6.28 10.49 14.02
C ILE A 178 7.61 9.75 13.90
N THR A 179 8.06 9.57 12.67
CA THR A 179 9.35 8.93 12.34
C THR A 179 10.13 9.83 11.38
N ALA A 180 11.42 9.58 11.20
CA ALA A 180 12.23 10.31 10.24
C ALA A 180 11.67 10.20 8.80
N ASP A 181 11.05 9.06 8.46
CA ASP A 181 10.53 8.81 7.12
C ASP A 181 9.22 9.51 6.81
N ASN A 182 8.35 9.77 7.83
CA ASN A 182 7.03 10.40 7.64
C ASN A 182 6.94 11.85 8.15
N ALA A 183 7.96 12.37 8.82
CA ALA A 183 7.93 13.71 9.40
C ALA A 183 7.63 14.81 8.37
N GLY A 184 8.24 14.76 7.18
CA GLY A 184 7.98 15.69 6.07
C GLY A 184 6.55 15.61 5.56
N TYR A 185 6.03 14.43 5.39
CA TYR A 185 4.65 14.20 5.00
C TYR A 185 3.65 14.76 6.03
N LEU A 186 3.90 14.55 7.33
CA LEU A 186 3.07 15.07 8.42
C LEU A 186 3.19 16.60 8.54
N ALA A 187 4.38 17.16 8.34
CA ALA A 187 4.59 18.61 8.29
C ALA A 187 3.78 19.26 7.16
N THR A 188 3.79 18.70 5.97
CA THR A 188 2.98 19.17 4.83
C THR A 188 1.48 19.10 5.16
N LYS A 189 1.01 18.04 5.83
CA LYS A 189 -0.38 17.94 6.28
C LYS A 189 -0.78 19.10 7.22
N VAL A 190 0.08 19.47 8.13
CA VAL A 190 -0.20 20.57 9.10
C VAL A 190 -0.11 21.92 8.40
N GLN A 191 0.99 22.19 7.68
CA GLN A 191 1.30 23.53 7.15
C GLN A 191 0.48 23.88 5.91
N ARG A 192 0.26 22.92 5.01
CA ARG A 192 -0.37 23.15 3.71
C ARG A 192 -1.82 22.66 3.64
N MET A 193 -2.25 21.76 4.54
CA MET A 193 -3.57 21.11 4.48
C MET A 193 -4.39 21.26 5.77
N ARG A 194 -3.99 22.15 6.67
CA ARG A 194 -4.72 22.51 7.92
C ARG A 194 -5.02 21.31 8.83
N HIS A 195 -4.24 20.22 8.77
CA HIS A 195 -4.45 19.08 9.64
C HIS A 195 -4.12 19.44 11.11
N LEU A 196 -4.98 18.97 12.02
CA LEU A 196 -4.85 19.19 13.47
C LEU A 196 -3.98 18.09 14.09
N LEU A 197 -2.65 18.22 13.91
CA LEU A 197 -1.65 17.31 14.46
C LEU A 197 -0.68 18.09 15.36
N ASP A 198 -0.30 17.49 16.47
CA ASP A 198 0.78 18.01 17.30
C ASP A 198 2.11 17.37 16.86
N LEU A 199 2.98 18.19 16.28
CA LEU A 199 4.30 17.78 15.78
C LEU A 199 5.43 18.27 16.70
N ASN A 200 5.17 18.47 18.00
CA ASN A 200 6.09 19.04 18.97
C ASN A 200 7.52 18.49 18.84
N GLY A 201 8.46 19.37 18.58
CA GLY A 201 9.89 19.09 18.51
C GLY A 201 10.41 18.54 17.15
N TRP A 202 9.54 18.25 16.17
CA TRP A 202 9.95 17.67 14.88
C TRP A 202 9.99 18.66 13.72
N VAL A 203 9.38 19.83 13.85
CA VAL A 203 9.35 20.84 12.80
C VAL A 203 9.94 22.14 13.32
N ASN A 204 11.09 22.55 12.79
CA ASN A 204 11.61 23.88 13.00
C ASN A 204 10.73 24.90 12.26
N GLY A 205 10.55 26.12 12.82
CA GLY A 205 9.60 27.14 12.37
C GLY A 205 9.63 27.55 10.87
N ASN A 206 10.55 27.04 10.08
CA ASN A 206 10.66 27.27 8.62
C ASN A 206 10.26 26.05 7.77
N GLY A 207 9.70 24.99 8.35
CA GLY A 207 9.21 23.83 7.59
C GLY A 207 10.29 23.02 6.86
N ARG A 208 11.53 23.37 6.99
CA ARG A 208 12.66 22.59 6.43
C ARG A 208 13.12 21.58 7.49
N HIS A 209 13.19 20.32 7.10
CA HIS A 209 13.80 19.30 7.92
C HIS A 209 15.20 19.73 8.36
N ALA A 210 15.41 19.81 9.67
CA ALA A 210 16.75 19.65 10.20
C ALA A 210 17.10 18.16 9.99
N LEU A 211 17.64 17.85 8.81
CA LEU A 211 18.50 16.68 8.67
C LEU A 211 19.74 17.01 9.49
N THR A 212 19.67 16.74 10.80
CA THR A 212 20.89 16.73 11.61
C THR A 212 21.79 15.65 11.03
N ALA A 213 23.00 16.07 10.72
CA ALA A 213 24.06 15.29 10.08
C ALA A 213 24.61 14.14 10.97
N GLU A 214 23.76 13.44 11.71
CA GLU A 214 24.18 12.40 12.66
C GLU A 214 23.90 10.96 12.21
N THR A 215 23.43 10.74 10.97
CA THR A 215 23.26 9.38 10.44
C THR A 215 24.29 8.98 9.38
N THR A 216 25.45 9.63 9.37
CA THR A 216 26.55 9.27 8.46
C THR A 216 27.64 8.45 9.14
N GLN A 217 27.29 7.43 9.94
CA GLN A 217 28.32 6.50 10.42
C GLN A 217 28.48 5.22 9.58
N ASN A 218 27.69 5.01 8.51
CA ASN A 218 27.83 3.81 7.69
C ASN A 218 28.16 4.06 6.21
N GLY A 219 28.75 5.21 5.85
CA GLY A 219 29.30 5.44 4.50
C GLY A 219 28.30 5.32 3.34
N TRP A 220 26.98 5.27 3.62
CA TRP A 220 25.94 5.08 2.62
C TRP A 220 25.56 6.41 1.96
N GLN A 221 25.68 6.47 0.61
CA GLN A 221 25.32 7.66 -0.17
C GLN A 221 23.92 7.52 -0.78
N PRO A 222 23.00 8.51 -0.63
CA PRO A 222 21.63 8.43 -1.15
C PRO A 222 21.51 8.15 -2.66
N LYS A 223 22.52 8.52 -3.44
CA LYS A 223 22.57 8.30 -4.91
C LYS A 223 22.77 6.85 -5.34
N GLN A 224 22.91 5.90 -4.40
CA GLN A 224 23.16 4.47 -4.70
C GLN A 224 21.99 3.55 -4.41
N ARG A 225 20.80 4.07 -4.06
CA ARG A 225 19.62 3.22 -3.87
C ARG A 225 19.06 2.77 -5.22
N PRO A 226 18.70 1.48 -5.37
CA PRO A 226 18.01 1.02 -6.56
C PRO A 226 16.62 1.65 -6.66
N THR A 227 16.17 1.96 -7.87
CA THR A 227 14.77 2.26 -8.14
C THR A 227 14.00 0.95 -8.12
N ILE A 228 12.96 0.84 -7.28
CA ILE A 228 12.14 -0.36 -7.14
C ILE A 228 10.75 -0.11 -7.73
N THR A 229 10.36 -0.94 -8.71
CA THR A 229 9.00 -0.98 -9.26
C THR A 229 8.31 -2.26 -8.82
N LEU A 230 7.18 -2.16 -8.13
CA LEU A 230 6.35 -3.30 -7.75
C LEU A 230 5.31 -3.55 -8.83
N SER A 231 5.32 -4.77 -9.42
CA SER A 231 4.33 -5.21 -10.40
C SER A 231 3.69 -6.52 -9.96
N TYR A 232 2.37 -6.53 -9.84
CA TYR A 232 1.60 -7.72 -9.50
C TYR A 232 0.19 -7.62 -10.10
N ALA A 233 -0.47 -8.77 -10.24
CA ALA A 233 -1.87 -8.85 -10.59
C ALA A 233 -2.62 -9.59 -9.48
N GLN A 234 -3.78 -9.09 -9.10
CA GLN A 234 -4.65 -9.69 -8.09
C GLN A 234 -6.11 -9.62 -8.52
N SER A 235 -6.91 -10.55 -8.04
CA SER A 235 -8.37 -10.50 -8.14
C SER A 235 -8.98 -9.52 -7.14
N LEU A 236 -10.29 -9.27 -7.22
CA LEU A 236 -11.01 -8.33 -6.34
C LEU A 236 -10.91 -8.68 -4.85
N ASP A 237 -10.75 -9.95 -4.52
CA ASP A 237 -10.55 -10.45 -3.14
C ASP A 237 -9.09 -10.35 -2.68
N GLY A 238 -8.21 -9.73 -3.47
CA GLY A 238 -6.78 -9.61 -3.17
C GLY A 238 -5.96 -10.87 -3.45
N SER A 239 -6.57 -11.92 -3.97
CA SER A 239 -5.88 -13.17 -4.29
C SER A 239 -5.06 -13.04 -5.56
N ILE A 240 -3.87 -13.63 -5.57
CA ILE A 240 -3.00 -13.75 -6.75
C ILE A 240 -3.16 -15.11 -7.44
N THR A 241 -3.92 -16.02 -6.84
CA THR A 241 -4.24 -17.35 -7.37
C THR A 241 -5.54 -17.87 -6.77
N ALA A 242 -6.30 -18.68 -7.52
CA ALA A 242 -7.51 -19.33 -7.04
C ALA A 242 -7.21 -20.50 -6.07
N ARG A 243 -6.06 -21.14 -6.23
CA ARG A 243 -5.59 -22.25 -5.37
C ARG A 243 -4.08 -22.15 -5.21
N ARG A 244 -3.58 -22.29 -3.97
CA ARG A 244 -2.15 -22.25 -3.68
C ARG A 244 -1.37 -23.23 -4.57
N GLY A 245 -0.33 -22.72 -5.25
CA GLY A 245 0.51 -23.51 -6.14
C GLY A 245 -0.07 -23.75 -7.54
N GLN A 246 -1.19 -23.12 -7.90
CA GLN A 246 -1.75 -23.18 -9.25
C GLN A 246 -1.69 -21.80 -9.91
N PRO A 247 -0.97 -21.66 -11.06
CA PRO A 247 -0.95 -20.41 -11.79
C PRO A 247 -2.35 -19.99 -12.25
N LEU A 248 -2.66 -18.71 -12.12
CA LEU A 248 -3.89 -18.13 -12.65
C LEU A 248 -3.53 -16.91 -13.50
N ALA A 249 -3.93 -16.92 -14.77
CA ALA A 249 -3.77 -15.78 -15.65
C ALA A 249 -4.80 -14.69 -15.31
N LEU A 250 -4.40 -13.72 -14.49
CA LEU A 250 -5.23 -12.57 -14.12
C LEU A 250 -5.06 -11.38 -15.08
N SER A 251 -4.03 -11.41 -15.93
CA SER A 251 -3.65 -10.29 -16.80
C SER A 251 -3.97 -10.60 -18.25
N GLY A 252 -4.59 -9.63 -18.95
CA GLY A 252 -4.80 -9.68 -20.40
C GLY A 252 -3.50 -9.42 -21.19
N PRO A 253 -3.55 -9.53 -22.55
CA PRO A 253 -2.38 -9.38 -23.41
C PRO A 253 -1.68 -8.03 -23.29
N GLU A 254 -2.42 -6.95 -23.12
CA GLU A 254 -1.90 -5.59 -22.96
C GLU A 254 -1.12 -5.45 -21.65
N SER A 255 -1.68 -5.95 -20.55
CA SER A 255 -1.02 -5.99 -19.24
C SER A 255 0.24 -6.87 -19.26
N MET A 256 0.22 -7.97 -20.00
CA MET A 256 1.42 -8.80 -20.20
C MET A 256 2.50 -8.06 -20.97
N THR A 257 2.13 -7.29 -22.01
CA THR A 257 3.08 -6.45 -22.77
C THR A 257 3.71 -5.40 -21.88
N MET A 258 2.91 -4.72 -21.03
CA MET A 258 3.41 -3.78 -20.03
C MET A 258 4.37 -4.44 -19.03
N THR A 259 4.06 -5.65 -18.56
CA THR A 259 4.94 -6.42 -17.68
C THR A 259 6.30 -6.71 -18.34
N HIS A 260 6.30 -7.03 -19.62
CA HIS A 260 7.54 -7.25 -20.37
C HIS A 260 8.30 -5.94 -20.64
N GLN A 261 7.60 -4.81 -20.80
CA GLN A 261 8.24 -3.51 -20.88
C GLN A 261 8.95 -3.16 -19.56
N LEU A 262 8.28 -3.33 -18.42
CA LEU A 262 8.91 -3.15 -17.11
C LEU A 262 10.16 -4.01 -16.93
N ARG A 263 10.14 -5.27 -17.39
CA ARG A 263 11.34 -6.13 -17.36
C ARG A 263 12.48 -5.59 -18.22
N ALA A 264 12.16 -5.04 -19.40
CA ALA A 264 13.15 -4.48 -20.32
C ALA A 264 13.80 -3.18 -19.77
N ASP A 265 13.02 -2.41 -19.01
CA ASP A 265 13.42 -1.10 -18.47
C ASP A 265 14.21 -1.21 -17.16
N HIS A 266 14.25 -2.39 -16.53
CA HIS A 266 14.92 -2.60 -15.24
C HIS A 266 16.17 -3.48 -15.36
N ASP A 267 17.17 -3.23 -14.50
CA ASP A 267 18.39 -4.01 -14.44
C ASP A 267 18.21 -5.40 -13.84
N ALA A 268 17.23 -5.55 -12.92
CA ALA A 268 16.96 -6.80 -12.23
C ALA A 268 15.44 -7.02 -12.02
N ILE A 269 15.06 -8.28 -11.84
CA ILE A 269 13.72 -8.69 -11.43
C ILE A 269 13.82 -9.60 -10.20
N LEU A 270 13.10 -9.23 -9.14
CA LEU A 270 13.12 -9.93 -7.85
C LEU A 270 11.81 -10.67 -7.65
N VAL A 271 11.90 -11.98 -7.31
CA VAL A 271 10.74 -12.81 -6.95
C VAL A 271 11.06 -13.72 -5.77
N GLY A 272 10.02 -14.10 -5.02
CA GLY A 272 10.15 -15.11 -3.98
C GLY A 272 10.25 -16.52 -4.54
N ILE A 273 10.87 -17.44 -3.78
CA ILE A 273 11.00 -18.87 -4.16
C ILE A 273 9.64 -19.52 -4.42
N GLY A 274 8.59 -19.07 -3.75
CA GLY A 274 7.22 -19.59 -3.98
C GLY A 274 6.76 -19.46 -5.43
N THR A 275 7.06 -18.33 -6.09
CA THR A 275 6.76 -18.10 -7.49
C THR A 275 7.54 -19.06 -8.40
N VAL A 276 8.80 -19.33 -8.10
CA VAL A 276 9.62 -20.27 -8.88
C VAL A 276 9.08 -21.69 -8.76
N LEU A 277 8.72 -22.12 -7.56
CA LEU A 277 8.19 -23.46 -7.30
C LEU A 277 6.79 -23.67 -7.91
N ALA A 278 5.99 -22.62 -8.02
CA ALA A 278 4.63 -22.70 -8.57
C ALA A 278 4.63 -22.65 -10.11
N ASP A 279 5.41 -21.74 -10.71
CA ASP A 279 5.24 -21.33 -12.11
C ASP A 279 6.44 -21.70 -12.99
N ASP A 280 7.60 -22.03 -12.42
CA ASP A 280 8.88 -22.22 -13.12
C ASP A 280 9.10 -21.12 -14.20
N PRO A 281 9.04 -19.83 -13.83
CA PRO A 281 9.04 -18.73 -14.78
C PRO A 281 10.44 -18.51 -15.35
N SER A 282 10.53 -18.15 -16.66
CA SER A 282 11.80 -17.75 -17.24
C SER A 282 12.25 -16.34 -16.88
N LEU A 283 11.33 -15.47 -16.47
CA LEU A 283 11.51 -14.05 -16.16
C LEU A 283 12.17 -13.20 -17.28
N ARG A 284 12.22 -13.71 -18.50
CA ARG A 284 12.81 -13.05 -19.67
C ARG A 284 11.87 -12.03 -20.32
N VAL A 285 12.46 -11.14 -21.10
CA VAL A 285 11.74 -10.24 -22.02
C VAL A 285 11.41 -11.01 -23.30
N ARG A 286 10.12 -11.02 -23.74
CA ARG A 286 9.66 -11.77 -24.92
C ARG A 286 8.67 -11.02 -25.78
N LEU A 287 7.89 -10.11 -25.22
CA LEU A 287 6.79 -9.42 -25.90
C LEU A 287 7.17 -8.01 -26.39
N VAL A 288 8.34 -7.53 -26.03
CA VAL A 288 8.88 -6.22 -26.42
C VAL A 288 10.36 -6.34 -26.74
N ASN A 289 10.92 -5.33 -27.40
CA ASN A 289 12.37 -5.23 -27.59
C ASN A 289 13.03 -4.72 -26.31
N GLY A 290 14.09 -5.40 -25.87
CA GLY A 290 14.84 -4.99 -24.68
C GLY A 290 15.76 -6.09 -24.18
N ARG A 291 16.55 -5.77 -23.16
CA ARG A 291 17.46 -6.72 -22.52
C ARG A 291 16.76 -7.49 -21.40
N ASP A 292 17.16 -8.73 -21.19
CA ASP A 292 16.70 -9.49 -20.03
C ASP A 292 17.23 -8.88 -18.73
N PRO A 293 16.38 -8.68 -17.70
CA PRO A 293 16.84 -8.28 -16.38
C PRO A 293 17.61 -9.40 -15.69
N GLN A 294 18.40 -9.08 -14.67
CA GLN A 294 19.03 -10.06 -13.78
C GLN A 294 17.95 -10.68 -12.86
N PRO A 295 17.67 -12.00 -12.93
CA PRO A 295 16.78 -12.63 -11.96
C PRO A 295 17.41 -12.67 -10.57
N ILE A 296 16.67 -12.24 -9.55
CA ILE A 296 17.04 -12.33 -8.13
C ILE A 296 15.94 -13.08 -7.40
N ILE A 297 16.31 -14.14 -6.69
CA ILE A 297 15.35 -15.02 -6.02
C ILE A 297 15.57 -14.94 -4.50
N LEU A 298 14.52 -14.61 -3.77
CA LEU A 298 14.52 -14.68 -2.30
C LEU A 298 14.19 -16.10 -1.87
N ASP A 299 15.19 -16.84 -1.37
CA ASP A 299 15.07 -18.26 -0.99
C ASP A 299 15.85 -18.58 0.28
N SER A 300 15.31 -18.22 1.41
CA SER A 300 15.99 -18.37 2.72
C SER A 300 16.56 -19.76 2.98
N GLN A 301 16.01 -20.81 2.38
CA GLN A 301 16.35 -22.21 2.63
C GLN A 301 16.99 -22.94 1.43
N LEU A 302 17.34 -22.25 0.37
CA LEU A 302 17.87 -22.81 -0.88
C LEU A 302 17.02 -23.98 -1.46
N ARG A 303 15.71 -23.77 -1.56
CA ARG A 303 14.75 -24.73 -2.15
C ARG A 303 14.70 -24.67 -3.68
N PHE A 304 15.45 -23.76 -4.32
CA PHE A 304 15.45 -23.50 -5.76
C PHE A 304 15.74 -24.81 -6.54
N PRO A 305 14.89 -25.17 -7.55
CA PRO A 305 15.05 -26.43 -8.29
C PRO A 305 16.29 -26.41 -9.21
N LEU A 306 17.02 -27.53 -9.26
CA LEU A 306 18.20 -27.66 -10.13
C LEU A 306 17.86 -27.74 -11.62
N GLU A 307 16.62 -28.03 -11.96
CA GLU A 307 16.07 -28.14 -13.31
C GLU A 307 15.28 -26.90 -13.74
N ALA A 308 15.26 -25.84 -12.93
CA ALA A 308 14.51 -24.63 -13.22
C ALA A 308 14.97 -23.97 -14.53
N LYS A 309 13.99 -23.54 -15.36
CA LYS A 309 14.24 -22.91 -16.69
C LYS A 309 15.19 -21.71 -16.63
N MET A 310 15.17 -20.98 -15.51
CA MET A 310 16.02 -19.80 -15.31
C MET A 310 17.52 -20.10 -15.31
N LEU A 311 17.95 -21.31 -14.97
CA LEU A 311 19.36 -21.71 -15.00
C LEU A 311 19.94 -21.67 -16.41
N ASN A 312 19.09 -21.84 -17.43
CA ASN A 312 19.47 -21.81 -18.85
C ASN A 312 19.34 -20.39 -19.47
N ASN A 313 19.04 -19.38 -18.67
CA ASN A 313 18.95 -18.01 -19.17
C ASN A 313 20.37 -17.44 -19.48
N PRO A 314 20.47 -16.48 -20.42
CA PRO A 314 21.74 -15.74 -20.66
C PRO A 314 22.27 -15.05 -19.40
N ARG A 315 21.38 -14.73 -18.47
CA ARG A 315 21.70 -14.24 -17.11
C ARG A 315 21.14 -15.24 -16.10
N PRO A 316 21.94 -16.17 -15.58
CA PRO A 316 21.51 -17.11 -14.57
C PRO A 316 21.09 -16.41 -13.27
N PRO A 317 20.22 -17.02 -12.45
CA PRO A 317 19.66 -16.36 -11.28
C PRO A 317 20.70 -16.12 -10.18
N TRP A 318 20.55 -15.00 -9.48
CA TRP A 318 21.13 -14.77 -8.16
C TRP A 318 20.13 -15.23 -7.10
N ILE A 319 20.58 -16.05 -6.15
CA ILE A 319 19.72 -16.61 -5.10
C ILE A 319 20.20 -16.07 -3.76
N ALA A 320 19.39 -15.23 -3.12
CA ALA A 320 19.63 -14.74 -1.76
C ALA A 320 19.16 -15.77 -0.76
N ALA A 321 20.08 -16.28 0.08
CA ALA A 321 19.80 -17.28 1.08
C ALA A 321 20.39 -16.89 2.46
N VAL A 322 19.77 -17.38 3.52
CA VAL A 322 20.16 -17.08 4.90
C VAL A 322 21.34 -17.98 5.33
N ASP A 323 22.36 -17.40 5.95
CA ASP A 323 23.43 -18.16 6.61
C ASP A 323 22.92 -18.77 7.95
N PRO A 324 23.34 -20.03 8.28
CA PRO A 324 24.25 -20.91 7.53
C PRO A 324 23.58 -21.63 6.36
N ILE A 325 24.28 -21.66 5.22
CA ILE A 325 23.84 -22.31 3.98
C ILE A 325 24.36 -23.75 3.92
N ASP A 326 23.53 -24.72 3.55
CA ASP A 326 23.94 -26.09 3.26
C ASP A 326 25.03 -26.13 2.16
N PRO A 327 26.28 -26.58 2.46
CA PRO A 327 27.38 -26.58 1.51
C PRO A 327 27.14 -27.46 0.29
N ALA A 328 26.43 -28.59 0.46
CA ALA A 328 26.17 -29.50 -0.65
C ALA A 328 25.17 -28.89 -1.63
N ARG A 329 24.09 -28.30 -1.09
CA ARG A 329 23.08 -27.61 -1.88
C ARG A 329 23.64 -26.40 -2.62
N ARG A 330 24.45 -25.58 -1.91
CA ARG A 330 25.18 -24.47 -2.51
C ARG A 330 26.06 -24.91 -3.69
N LYS A 331 26.85 -25.97 -3.50
CA LYS A 331 27.74 -26.50 -4.54
C LYS A 331 26.94 -26.98 -5.77
N ALA A 332 25.83 -27.65 -5.57
CA ALA A 332 24.98 -28.13 -6.67
C ALA A 332 24.37 -26.97 -7.48
N LEU A 333 23.83 -25.93 -6.82
CA LEU A 333 23.24 -24.77 -7.51
C LEU A 333 24.28 -23.92 -8.23
N VAL A 334 25.48 -23.75 -7.66
CA VAL A 334 26.60 -23.04 -8.31
C VAL A 334 27.07 -23.84 -9.53
N ALA A 335 27.18 -25.16 -9.44
CA ALA A 335 27.52 -26.01 -10.58
C ALA A 335 26.45 -25.97 -11.70
N ALA A 336 25.19 -25.74 -11.35
CA ALA A 336 24.10 -25.52 -12.30
C ALA A 336 24.04 -24.10 -12.88
N GLY A 337 24.96 -23.20 -12.48
CA GLY A 337 25.09 -21.84 -13.01
C GLY A 337 24.51 -20.72 -12.13
N ALA A 338 23.84 -21.02 -11.01
CA ALA A 338 23.32 -19.99 -10.14
C ALA A 338 24.43 -19.29 -9.32
N GLN A 339 24.24 -18.03 -8.99
CA GLN A 339 25.06 -17.31 -8.01
C GLN A 339 24.33 -17.26 -6.66
N ILE A 340 25.00 -17.69 -5.58
CA ILE A 340 24.42 -17.68 -4.23
C ILE A 340 24.92 -16.46 -3.48
N LEU A 341 23.99 -15.66 -2.99
CA LEU A 341 24.23 -14.50 -2.12
C LEU A 341 23.85 -14.88 -0.69
N ALA A 342 24.86 -15.01 0.18
CA ALA A 342 24.62 -15.24 1.60
C ALA A 342 24.21 -13.92 2.26
N VAL A 343 23.09 -13.89 2.96
CA VAL A 343 22.59 -12.72 3.67
C VAL A 343 22.28 -13.07 5.13
N PRO A 344 22.42 -12.12 6.06
CA PRO A 344 22.03 -12.35 7.44
C PRO A 344 20.50 -12.55 7.53
N PRO A 345 20.02 -13.37 8.50
CA PRO A 345 18.57 -13.52 8.71
C PRO A 345 17.98 -12.28 9.37
N ASN A 346 16.71 -11.97 9.05
CA ASN A 346 15.91 -11.06 9.86
C ASN A 346 15.49 -11.75 11.17
N GLN A 347 14.70 -11.04 12.01
CA GLN A 347 14.20 -11.58 13.30
C GLN A 347 13.37 -12.86 13.16
N GLN A 348 12.85 -13.17 11.98
CA GLN A 348 12.06 -14.36 11.67
C GLN A 348 12.87 -15.46 10.98
N GLY A 349 14.19 -15.30 10.84
CA GLY A 349 15.06 -16.27 10.17
C GLY A 349 14.92 -16.28 8.64
N GLN A 350 14.44 -15.20 8.03
CA GLN A 350 14.23 -15.08 6.59
C GLN A 350 15.19 -14.05 5.97
N VAL A 351 15.33 -14.10 4.66
CA VAL A 351 15.97 -13.03 3.87
C VAL A 351 15.16 -11.75 4.06
N ASP A 352 15.87 -10.67 4.43
CA ASP A 352 15.26 -9.34 4.66
C ASP A 352 15.40 -8.46 3.41
#